data_77e273b7d354782a0ddf590c797c0f5f
#
_entry.id   77e273b7d354782a0ddf590c797c0f5f
#
_cell.length_a   1.000
_cell.length_b   1.000
_cell.length_c   1.000
_cell.angle_alpha   90.00
_cell.angle_beta   90.00
_cell.angle_gamma   90.00
#
_symmetry.space_group_name_H-M   'P 1'
#
loop_
_entity.id
_entity.type
_entity.pdbx_description
1 polymer ?
#
loop_
_entity_poly.entity_id
_entity_poly.type
_entity_poly.pdbx_seq_one_letter_code
_entity_poly.pdbx_strand_id
1 'polypeptide(L)'
;MNTDILFARRWPKSSLSQDIAQIDIASYFQAYQDLKRLAPKRAHGRPYLGGRFGYPSTEGKTNRREEHFAIALVNAQQVWCLPDGTKFELLDYQVPLKATRADRKIGKIDIFGLTEHGRAVLVELKVIGHSGGPSDPPPVALLEGLRYASIVEANLHRIAEEVRDTYGREMLLERPDIMVLGEADWWSRWLHAGTEAKTALEEKTGEISQAIGINIVFASVTNTRVDYGQRTKAPRLIEFPKLEYQHPVPKSAMNVPSDRNRAPVEHEAQLQRTWWSYAKTLPEKDLDGRDRPGRPPVVSVKRPSANLMLPPDRKMASEIGAQIAETDRHKYFRSFRSSQALAQSVFGAFKAAGRIELLSQVPAECGRRAFGNTMPGTTLSMEVDVRTLKEPRPTQLDVCLETDDYRVAIECKFCEPEFGTCSRVRSDKCKIPICDGTYTHQQGRQTRCALSELGISYWEFIPELFDWDAARDLSPCPLLPTYQIVRNVLASVVDRDGHMNPSNGHAIFVYDSRNPAYKINGAADAQLRRTALACRVPGLIRRVSWQQIVRVCVGSSDLAWLLQAIEEKHGICLGP
;
A
#
# COMPACT_ATOMS: atom_id res chain seq x y z
N MET A 1 8.08 -7.92 -33.02
CA MET A 1 7.93 -8.09 -31.56
C MET A 1 9.31 -8.37 -31.00
N ASN A 2 9.85 -7.51 -30.19
CA ASN A 2 11.23 -7.63 -29.73
C ASN A 2 11.26 -8.11 -28.27
N THR A 3 10.93 -9.39 -28.04
CA THR A 3 11.05 -10.00 -26.71
C THR A 3 12.50 -10.35 -26.36
N ASP A 4 13.42 -10.32 -27.32
CA ASP A 4 14.82 -10.77 -27.12
C ASP A 4 15.57 -9.90 -26.11
N ILE A 5 15.14 -8.67 -25.92
CA ILE A 5 15.71 -7.76 -24.91
C ILE A 5 15.60 -8.32 -23.48
N LEU A 6 14.54 -9.06 -23.14
CA LEU A 6 14.39 -9.74 -21.85
C LEU A 6 15.26 -11.02 -21.72
N PHE A 7 15.94 -11.42 -22.78
CA PHE A 7 16.83 -12.57 -22.83
C PHE A 7 18.31 -12.19 -22.96
N ALA A 8 18.62 -10.90 -22.84
CA ALA A 8 20.00 -10.41 -22.90
C ALA A 8 20.84 -11.00 -21.75
N ARG A 9 22.00 -11.61 -22.10
CA ARG A 9 22.85 -12.31 -21.13
C ARG A 9 24.27 -11.72 -21.00
N ARG A 10 24.62 -10.74 -21.80
CA ARG A 10 25.97 -10.17 -21.81
C ARG A 10 25.94 -8.74 -21.31
N TRP A 11 26.44 -8.57 -20.11
CA TRP A 11 26.62 -7.27 -19.46
C TRP A 11 28.07 -7.23 -18.96
N PRO A 12 29.02 -6.75 -19.76
CA PRO A 12 30.42 -6.68 -19.35
C PRO A 12 30.62 -5.80 -18.12
N LYS A 13 31.44 -6.24 -17.18
CA LYS A 13 31.66 -5.48 -15.94
C LYS A 13 32.25 -4.09 -16.19
N SER A 14 33.08 -3.96 -17.25
CA SER A 14 33.73 -2.71 -17.62
C SER A 14 32.81 -1.61 -18.14
N SER A 15 31.63 -1.98 -18.68
CA SER A 15 30.64 -1.05 -19.24
C SER A 15 29.31 -1.08 -18.46
N LEU A 16 29.27 -1.76 -17.31
CA LEU A 16 28.02 -2.08 -16.62
C LEU A 16 27.18 -0.82 -16.29
N SER A 17 27.79 0.27 -15.81
CA SER A 17 27.08 1.51 -15.50
C SER A 17 26.50 2.19 -16.74
N GLN A 18 27.27 2.19 -17.83
CA GLN A 18 26.83 2.78 -19.10
C GLN A 18 25.71 1.96 -19.75
N ASP A 19 25.85 0.63 -19.74
CA ASP A 19 24.85 -0.27 -20.31
C ASP A 19 23.53 -0.19 -19.54
N ILE A 20 23.58 -0.08 -18.20
CA ILE A 20 22.38 0.11 -17.37
C ILE A 20 21.74 1.48 -17.65
N ALA A 21 22.53 2.54 -17.75
CA ALA A 21 22.02 3.88 -18.00
C ALA A 21 21.31 4.00 -19.37
N GLN A 22 21.71 3.17 -20.35
CA GLN A 22 21.12 3.12 -21.69
C GLN A 22 19.86 2.26 -21.79
N ILE A 23 19.38 1.66 -20.69
CA ILE A 23 18.13 0.90 -20.69
C ILE A 23 16.97 1.81 -21.15
N ASP A 24 16.36 1.45 -22.27
CA ASP A 24 15.14 2.11 -22.76
C ASP A 24 13.90 1.48 -22.13
N ILE A 25 13.30 2.18 -21.19
CA ILE A 25 12.16 1.71 -20.40
C ILE A 25 10.95 1.34 -21.28
N ALA A 26 10.68 2.13 -22.33
CA ALA A 26 9.56 1.87 -23.23
C ALA A 26 9.72 0.53 -23.95
N SER A 27 10.93 0.22 -24.42
CA SER A 27 11.24 -1.06 -25.06
C SER A 27 11.10 -2.24 -24.09
N TYR A 28 11.51 -2.09 -22.81
CA TYR A 28 11.34 -3.15 -21.80
C TYR A 28 9.88 -3.35 -21.43
N PHE A 29 9.13 -2.27 -21.28
CA PHE A 29 7.68 -2.36 -21.07
C PHE A 29 6.99 -3.09 -22.22
N GLN A 30 7.29 -2.71 -23.46
CA GLN A 30 6.71 -3.35 -24.64
C GLN A 30 7.10 -4.84 -24.72
N ALA A 31 8.36 -5.17 -24.46
CA ALA A 31 8.83 -6.55 -24.43
C ALA A 31 8.15 -7.40 -23.34
N TYR A 32 7.88 -6.81 -22.18
CA TYR A 32 7.10 -7.43 -21.11
C TYR A 32 5.67 -7.76 -21.55
N GLN A 33 4.98 -6.80 -22.17
CA GLN A 33 3.62 -6.98 -22.67
C GLN A 33 3.57 -8.01 -23.83
N ASP A 34 4.53 -7.97 -24.74
CA ASP A 34 4.62 -8.93 -25.83
C ASP A 34 4.86 -10.36 -25.31
N LEU A 35 5.75 -10.52 -24.35
CA LEU A 35 6.02 -11.83 -23.74
C LEU A 35 4.83 -12.34 -22.93
N LYS A 36 4.11 -11.47 -22.22
CA LYS A 36 2.87 -11.82 -21.53
C LYS A 36 1.83 -12.35 -22.51
N ARG A 37 1.66 -11.71 -23.66
CA ARG A 37 0.73 -12.15 -24.70
C ARG A 37 1.11 -13.48 -25.33
N LEU A 38 2.42 -13.74 -25.48
CA LEU A 38 2.98 -14.95 -26.09
C LEU A 38 3.33 -16.03 -25.05
N ALA A 39 2.98 -15.80 -23.79
CA ALA A 39 3.42 -16.66 -22.70
C ALA A 39 3.00 -18.12 -22.91
N PRO A 40 3.89 -19.08 -22.64
CA PRO A 40 3.55 -20.49 -22.69
C PRO A 40 2.41 -20.81 -21.73
N LYS A 41 1.47 -21.63 -22.19
CA LYS A 41 0.39 -22.18 -21.37
C LYS A 41 0.62 -23.68 -21.21
N ARG A 42 0.86 -24.14 -19.98
CA ARG A 42 1.08 -25.57 -19.72
C ARG A 42 -0.22 -26.34 -19.94
N ALA A 43 -0.11 -27.56 -20.49
CA ALA A 43 -1.27 -28.42 -20.69
C ALA A 43 -1.90 -28.83 -19.36
N HIS A 44 -3.19 -29.17 -19.39
CA HIS A 44 -3.87 -29.78 -18.25
C HIS A 44 -3.09 -31.03 -17.77
N GLY A 45 -2.94 -31.21 -16.45
CA GLY A 45 -2.15 -32.30 -15.88
C GLY A 45 -0.63 -32.04 -15.79
N ARG A 46 -0.17 -30.84 -16.20
CA ARG A 46 1.22 -30.41 -15.99
C ARG A 46 1.27 -29.15 -15.14
N PRO A 47 1.25 -29.27 -13.82
CA PRO A 47 1.18 -28.10 -12.93
C PRO A 47 2.46 -27.26 -12.99
N TYR A 48 2.35 -25.99 -12.66
CA TYR A 48 3.46 -25.09 -12.38
C TYR A 48 4.06 -25.40 -11.01
N LEU A 49 3.19 -25.52 -10.02
CA LEU A 49 3.56 -25.75 -8.62
C LEU A 49 3.45 -27.24 -8.31
N GLY A 50 4.47 -27.77 -7.64
CA GLY A 50 4.57 -29.21 -7.41
C GLY A 50 4.51 -29.64 -5.95
N GLY A 51 4.34 -28.69 -5.00
CA GLY A 51 4.36 -29.01 -3.58
C GLY A 51 5.67 -29.65 -3.13
N ARG A 52 6.80 -29.11 -3.56
CA ARG A 52 8.11 -29.76 -3.45
C ARG A 52 8.78 -29.64 -2.10
N PHE A 53 8.07 -29.15 -1.11
CA PHE A 53 8.57 -29.08 0.24
C PHE A 53 9.11 -30.44 0.73
N GLY A 54 10.29 -30.40 1.32
CA GLY A 54 10.91 -31.62 1.90
C GLY A 54 11.58 -32.57 0.91
N TYR A 55 11.47 -32.31 -0.40
CA TYR A 55 12.13 -33.16 -1.37
C TYR A 55 13.65 -32.91 -1.45
N PRO A 56 14.48 -33.96 -1.50
CA PRO A 56 15.91 -33.81 -1.74
C PRO A 56 16.17 -33.36 -3.19
N SER A 57 17.27 -32.65 -3.41
CA SER A 57 17.76 -32.43 -4.77
C SER A 57 18.13 -33.81 -5.37
N THR A 58 17.66 -34.08 -6.56
CA THR A 58 17.73 -35.42 -7.17
C THR A 58 19.13 -35.89 -7.55
N GLU A 59 20.14 -35.03 -7.46
CA GLU A 59 21.50 -35.42 -7.85
C GLU A 59 22.54 -34.62 -7.07
N GLY A 60 23.32 -35.26 -6.23
CA GLY A 60 24.46 -34.69 -5.50
C GLY A 60 25.60 -34.18 -6.39
N LYS A 61 25.27 -33.51 -7.50
CA LYS A 61 26.26 -32.88 -8.37
C LYS A 61 26.50 -31.45 -7.89
N THR A 62 27.73 -31.18 -7.56
CA THR A 62 28.27 -29.94 -7.01
C THR A 62 28.01 -28.67 -7.86
N ASN A 63 27.58 -28.82 -9.12
CA ASN A 63 27.35 -27.69 -10.06
C ASN A 63 26.00 -27.01 -9.92
N ARG A 64 25.16 -27.39 -8.94
CA ARG A 64 23.81 -26.86 -8.73
C ARG A 64 23.64 -26.14 -7.39
N ARG A 65 24.67 -25.40 -7.00
CA ARG A 65 24.68 -24.71 -5.70
C ARG A 65 23.44 -23.81 -5.50
N GLU A 66 23.06 -23.10 -6.53
CA GLU A 66 21.88 -22.22 -6.54
C GLU A 66 20.57 -22.99 -6.30
N GLU A 67 20.39 -24.13 -7.03
CA GLU A 67 19.23 -25.01 -6.84
C GLU A 67 19.20 -25.58 -5.41
N HIS A 68 20.34 -26.04 -4.88
CA HIS A 68 20.43 -26.57 -3.53
C HIS A 68 20.14 -25.51 -2.47
N PHE A 69 20.58 -24.27 -2.71
CA PHE A 69 20.30 -23.19 -1.81
C PHE A 69 18.82 -22.81 -1.82
N ALA A 70 18.17 -22.75 -3.00
CA ALA A 70 16.74 -22.55 -3.13
C ALA A 70 15.94 -23.62 -2.36
N ILE A 71 16.32 -24.90 -2.49
CA ILE A 71 15.70 -26.01 -1.74
C ILE A 71 15.86 -25.81 -0.23
N ALA A 72 17.06 -25.45 0.24
CA ALA A 72 17.32 -25.24 1.65
C ALA A 72 16.49 -24.09 2.23
N LEU A 73 16.33 -23.00 1.47
CA LEU A 73 15.51 -21.85 1.86
C LEU A 73 14.03 -22.20 1.96
N VAL A 74 13.48 -22.91 0.96
CA VAL A 74 12.07 -23.35 0.99
C VAL A 74 11.82 -24.35 2.11
N ASN A 75 12.73 -25.32 2.31
CA ASN A 75 12.61 -26.33 3.37
C ASN A 75 12.71 -25.75 4.78
N ALA A 76 13.30 -24.56 4.94
CA ALA A 76 13.40 -23.90 6.22
C ALA A 76 12.06 -23.34 6.72
N GLN A 77 11.09 -23.18 5.83
CA GLN A 77 9.76 -22.60 6.13
C GLN A 77 9.81 -21.27 6.92
N GLN A 78 10.85 -20.49 6.66
CA GLN A 78 11.01 -19.22 7.33
C GLN A 78 10.07 -18.18 6.70
N VAL A 79 9.37 -17.45 7.55
CA VAL A 79 8.61 -16.28 7.13
C VAL A 79 9.56 -15.09 6.99
N TRP A 80 9.55 -14.46 5.84
CA TRP A 80 10.38 -13.31 5.54
C TRP A 80 9.53 -12.04 5.50
N CYS A 81 10.17 -10.88 5.58
CA CYS A 81 9.48 -9.61 5.46
C CYS A 81 10.03 -8.85 4.26
N LEU A 82 9.16 -8.28 3.44
CA LEU A 82 9.51 -7.29 2.42
C LEU A 82 9.91 -5.95 3.08
N PRO A 83 10.56 -5.00 2.35
CA PRO A 83 10.98 -3.71 2.90
C PRO A 83 9.85 -2.88 3.51
N ASP A 84 8.61 -3.09 3.05
CA ASP A 84 7.42 -2.44 3.57
C ASP A 84 6.84 -3.13 4.82
N GLY A 85 7.49 -4.21 5.28
CA GLY A 85 7.07 -5.02 6.41
C GLY A 85 6.08 -6.13 6.06
N THR A 86 5.66 -6.26 4.79
CA THR A 86 4.80 -7.35 4.32
C THR A 86 5.51 -8.69 4.53
N LYS A 87 4.86 -9.62 5.23
CA LYS A 87 5.38 -10.96 5.41
C LYS A 87 5.14 -11.80 4.15
N PHE A 88 6.08 -12.66 3.82
CA PHE A 88 5.90 -13.64 2.76
C PHE A 88 6.57 -14.96 3.10
N GLU A 89 5.96 -16.03 2.59
CA GLU A 89 6.39 -17.42 2.76
C GLU A 89 6.96 -17.93 1.43
N LEU A 90 7.99 -18.76 1.50
CA LEU A 90 8.54 -19.45 0.34
C LEU A 90 7.79 -20.77 0.17
N LEU A 91 7.03 -20.92 -0.91
CA LEU A 91 6.14 -22.07 -1.11
C LEU A 91 6.77 -23.19 -1.95
N ASP A 92 7.45 -22.84 -3.06
CA ASP A 92 8.00 -23.83 -3.98
C ASP A 92 9.32 -23.35 -4.60
N TYR A 93 10.09 -24.25 -5.15
CA TYR A 93 11.37 -23.95 -5.80
C TYR A 93 11.44 -24.54 -7.20
N GLN A 94 12.29 -23.96 -8.06
CA GLN A 94 12.52 -24.39 -9.44
C GLN A 94 11.23 -24.57 -10.23
N VAL A 95 10.33 -23.58 -10.12
CA VAL A 95 9.00 -23.62 -10.72
C VAL A 95 9.09 -23.53 -12.25
N PRO A 96 8.69 -24.55 -13.00
CA PRO A 96 8.88 -24.62 -14.44
C PRO A 96 7.86 -23.75 -15.17
N LEU A 97 8.34 -22.83 -16.01
CA LEU A 97 7.48 -21.96 -16.82
C LEU A 97 7.31 -22.44 -18.26
N LYS A 98 8.11 -23.38 -18.73
CA LYS A 98 7.99 -23.98 -20.07
C LYS A 98 6.73 -24.83 -20.17
N ALA A 99 5.99 -24.67 -21.24
CA ALA A 99 4.90 -25.57 -21.61
C ALA A 99 5.41 -26.80 -22.42
N THR A 100 6.34 -26.53 -23.34
CA THR A 100 6.88 -27.53 -24.26
C THR A 100 8.40 -27.45 -24.35
N ARG A 101 9.02 -28.45 -25.05
CA ARG A 101 10.46 -28.40 -25.37
C ARG A 101 10.83 -27.28 -26.35
N ALA A 102 9.86 -26.78 -27.10
CA ALA A 102 10.06 -25.68 -28.05
C ALA A 102 10.27 -24.33 -27.36
N ASP A 103 9.84 -24.19 -26.11
CA ASP A 103 9.98 -22.94 -25.32
C ASP A 103 11.43 -22.77 -24.86
N ARG A 104 12.30 -22.56 -25.83
CA ARG A 104 13.74 -22.38 -25.59
C ARG A 104 13.95 -21.05 -24.85
N LYS A 105 15.01 -20.97 -24.04
CA LYS A 105 15.42 -19.81 -23.23
C LYS A 105 14.48 -19.45 -22.06
N ILE A 106 13.27 -19.99 -21.96
CA ILE A 106 12.43 -19.83 -20.77
C ILE A 106 12.98 -20.74 -19.68
N GLY A 107 13.32 -20.14 -18.55
CA GLY A 107 13.89 -20.82 -17.38
C GLY A 107 12.83 -21.40 -16.46
N LYS A 108 13.22 -21.45 -15.20
CA LYS A 108 12.37 -21.79 -14.05
C LYS A 108 12.52 -20.64 -13.05
N ILE A 109 11.48 -20.33 -12.31
CA ILE A 109 11.59 -19.45 -11.15
C ILE A 109 12.37 -20.21 -10.08
N ASP A 110 13.41 -19.62 -9.51
CA ASP A 110 14.21 -20.31 -8.49
C ASP A 110 13.38 -20.59 -7.24
N ILE A 111 12.64 -19.59 -6.75
CA ILE A 111 11.72 -19.75 -5.62
C ILE A 111 10.43 -18.98 -5.91
N PHE A 112 9.30 -19.62 -5.64
CA PHE A 112 7.97 -19.02 -5.66
C PHE A 112 7.50 -18.83 -4.22
N GLY A 113 7.15 -17.62 -3.88
CA GLY A 113 6.60 -17.25 -2.58
C GLY A 113 5.24 -16.58 -2.69
N LEU A 114 4.57 -16.47 -1.55
CA LEU A 114 3.29 -15.80 -1.42
C LEU A 114 3.32 -14.88 -0.22
N THR A 115 2.89 -13.64 -0.41
CA THR A 115 2.71 -12.71 0.71
C THR A 115 1.51 -13.14 1.56
N GLU A 116 1.47 -12.69 2.80
CA GLU A 116 0.34 -12.90 3.71
C GLU A 116 -1.00 -12.38 3.15
N HIS A 117 -0.95 -11.56 2.08
CA HIS A 117 -2.13 -11.03 1.38
C HIS A 117 -2.45 -11.76 0.09
N GLY A 118 -1.72 -12.81 -0.21
CA GLY A 118 -1.94 -13.61 -1.41
C GLY A 118 -1.27 -13.06 -2.68
N ARG A 119 -0.38 -12.06 -2.62
CA ARG A 119 0.39 -11.64 -3.79
C ARG A 119 1.58 -12.58 -4.01
N ALA A 120 1.79 -13.02 -5.23
CA ALA A 120 2.94 -13.84 -5.59
C ALA A 120 4.24 -13.04 -5.53
N VAL A 121 5.31 -13.64 -5.01
CA VAL A 121 6.68 -13.12 -5.00
C VAL A 121 7.57 -14.10 -5.77
N LEU A 122 8.18 -13.63 -6.85
CA LEU A 122 9.10 -14.41 -7.66
C LEU A 122 10.53 -14.06 -7.25
N VAL A 123 11.23 -15.04 -6.68
CA VAL A 123 12.61 -14.84 -6.24
C VAL A 123 13.56 -15.42 -7.27
N GLU A 124 14.40 -14.56 -7.82
CA GLU A 124 15.56 -14.93 -8.62
C GLU A 124 16.78 -14.98 -7.72
N LEU A 125 17.36 -16.16 -7.54
CA LEU A 125 18.44 -16.40 -6.60
C LEU A 125 19.79 -16.37 -7.31
N LYS A 126 20.77 -15.71 -6.72
CA LYS A 126 22.14 -15.64 -7.23
C LYS A 126 23.16 -16.00 -6.14
N VAL A 127 24.06 -16.90 -6.48
CA VAL A 127 25.11 -17.38 -5.60
C VAL A 127 26.48 -17.27 -6.26
N ILE A 128 27.53 -17.28 -5.47
CA ILE A 128 28.90 -17.39 -6.00
C ILE A 128 29.15 -18.83 -6.46
N GLY A 129 29.60 -18.99 -7.69
CA GLY A 129 29.96 -20.31 -8.25
C GLY A 129 31.12 -20.97 -7.53
N HIS A 130 31.24 -22.30 -7.65
CA HIS A 130 32.34 -23.09 -7.06
C HIS A 130 33.75 -22.66 -7.51
N SER A 131 33.87 -22.10 -8.72
CA SER A 131 35.14 -21.55 -9.23
C SER A 131 35.48 -20.17 -8.64
N GLY A 132 34.67 -19.68 -7.69
CA GLY A 132 34.84 -18.36 -7.08
C GLY A 132 34.43 -17.19 -7.99
N GLY A 133 33.95 -17.45 -9.21
CA GLY A 133 33.40 -16.43 -10.09
C GLY A 133 31.95 -16.09 -9.71
N PRO A 134 31.51 -14.82 -9.87
CA PRO A 134 30.11 -14.47 -9.72
C PRO A 134 29.30 -15.11 -10.86
N SER A 135 28.06 -15.50 -10.56
CA SER A 135 27.06 -15.82 -11.57
C SER A 135 26.67 -14.58 -12.39
N ASP A 136 25.58 -14.65 -13.13
CA ASP A 136 25.10 -13.53 -13.94
C ASP A 136 24.99 -12.21 -13.14
N PRO A 137 25.22 -11.05 -13.78
CA PRO A 137 25.18 -9.74 -13.11
C PRO A 137 23.75 -9.35 -12.74
N PRO A 138 23.57 -8.38 -11.79
CA PRO A 138 22.26 -7.94 -11.31
C PRO A 138 21.26 -7.53 -12.39
N PRO A 139 21.63 -6.85 -13.49
CA PRO A 139 20.70 -6.56 -14.58
C PRO A 139 20.14 -7.82 -15.25
N VAL A 140 20.97 -8.86 -15.41
CA VAL A 140 20.49 -10.14 -16.00
C VAL A 140 19.49 -10.81 -15.07
N ALA A 141 19.77 -10.84 -13.76
CA ALA A 141 18.85 -11.37 -12.77
C ALA A 141 17.51 -10.61 -12.76
N LEU A 142 17.56 -9.27 -12.87
CA LEU A 142 16.37 -8.45 -13.02
C LEU A 142 15.57 -8.81 -14.27
N LEU A 143 16.22 -8.96 -15.43
CA LEU A 143 15.56 -9.33 -16.68
C LEU A 143 14.97 -10.74 -16.62
N GLU A 144 15.61 -11.67 -15.93
CA GLU A 144 15.05 -13.00 -15.64
C GLU A 144 13.77 -12.88 -14.81
N GLY A 145 13.80 -12.09 -13.74
CA GLY A 145 12.62 -11.81 -12.91
C GLY A 145 11.47 -11.20 -13.72
N LEU A 146 11.73 -10.19 -14.56
CA LEU A 146 10.73 -9.57 -15.44
C LEU A 146 10.13 -10.58 -16.44
N ARG A 147 10.98 -11.41 -17.03
CA ARG A 147 10.55 -12.48 -17.94
C ARG A 147 9.62 -13.46 -17.24
N TYR A 148 9.95 -13.87 -16.03
CA TYR A 148 9.12 -14.80 -15.26
C TYR A 148 7.82 -14.13 -14.81
N ALA A 149 7.88 -12.89 -14.38
CA ALA A 149 6.69 -12.13 -13.97
C ALA A 149 5.68 -11.99 -15.12
N SER A 150 6.13 -11.71 -16.35
CA SER A 150 5.25 -11.62 -17.51
C SER A 150 4.52 -12.94 -17.81
N ILE A 151 5.21 -14.07 -17.66
CA ILE A 151 4.64 -15.40 -17.90
C ILE A 151 3.68 -15.79 -16.76
N VAL A 152 4.03 -15.49 -15.50
CA VAL A 152 3.16 -15.72 -14.35
C VAL A 152 1.90 -14.87 -14.46
N GLU A 153 2.02 -13.57 -14.80
CA GLU A 153 0.88 -12.69 -15.00
C GLU A 153 -0.09 -13.21 -16.08
N ALA A 154 0.43 -13.81 -17.14
CA ALA A 154 -0.38 -14.43 -18.20
C ALA A 154 -1.12 -15.71 -17.75
N ASN A 155 -0.70 -16.32 -16.64
CA ASN A 155 -1.21 -17.61 -16.16
C ASN A 155 -1.76 -17.52 -14.72
N LEU A 156 -2.07 -16.31 -14.22
CA LEU A 156 -2.47 -16.05 -12.83
C LEU A 156 -3.60 -16.95 -12.34
N HIS A 157 -4.70 -17.07 -13.11
CA HIS A 157 -5.85 -17.89 -12.70
C HIS A 157 -5.46 -19.32 -12.38
N ARG A 158 -4.69 -19.91 -13.28
CA ARG A 158 -4.27 -21.30 -13.13
C ARG A 158 -3.28 -21.48 -11.97
N ILE A 159 -2.32 -20.56 -11.84
CA ILE A 159 -1.36 -20.63 -10.75
C ILE A 159 -2.09 -20.41 -9.40
N ALA A 160 -3.08 -19.54 -9.34
CA ALA A 160 -3.90 -19.33 -8.15
C ALA A 160 -4.71 -20.58 -7.77
N GLU A 161 -5.27 -21.29 -8.74
CA GLU A 161 -5.91 -22.59 -8.51
C GLU A 161 -4.91 -23.59 -7.93
N GLU A 162 -3.71 -23.70 -8.52
CA GLU A 162 -2.66 -24.59 -8.03
C GLU A 162 -2.15 -24.21 -6.64
N VAL A 163 -2.06 -22.90 -6.30
CA VAL A 163 -1.73 -22.42 -4.95
C VAL A 163 -2.79 -22.87 -3.95
N ARG A 164 -4.06 -22.70 -4.28
CA ARG A 164 -5.16 -23.14 -3.42
C ARG A 164 -5.16 -24.67 -3.23
N ASP A 165 -5.05 -25.41 -4.34
CA ASP A 165 -5.16 -26.86 -4.30
C ASP A 165 -3.95 -27.54 -3.65
N THR A 166 -2.74 -26.97 -3.80
CA THR A 166 -1.48 -27.56 -3.30
C THR A 166 -1.12 -27.07 -1.90
N TYR A 167 -1.40 -25.79 -1.59
CA TYR A 167 -0.93 -25.16 -0.34
C TYR A 167 -2.08 -24.69 0.57
N GLY A 168 -3.34 -24.77 0.11
CA GLY A 168 -4.49 -24.27 0.87
C GLY A 168 -4.47 -22.76 1.10
N ARG A 169 -3.85 -22.00 0.18
CA ARG A 169 -3.69 -20.57 0.25
C ARG A 169 -4.46 -19.87 -0.87
N GLU A 170 -4.98 -18.69 -0.60
CA GLU A 170 -5.59 -17.85 -1.64
C GLU A 170 -4.53 -16.93 -2.25
N MET A 171 -4.47 -16.90 -3.58
CA MET A 171 -3.58 -16.04 -4.34
C MET A 171 -4.37 -14.96 -5.06
N LEU A 172 -3.89 -13.70 -4.97
CA LEU A 172 -4.46 -12.59 -5.71
C LEU A 172 -4.15 -12.71 -7.21
N LEU A 173 -5.14 -12.33 -8.04
CA LEU A 173 -4.96 -12.24 -9.50
C LEU A 173 -4.31 -10.91 -9.90
N GLU A 174 -3.20 -10.59 -9.25
CA GLU A 174 -2.41 -9.37 -9.46
C GLU A 174 -1.02 -9.71 -9.97
N ARG A 175 -0.35 -8.70 -10.51
CA ARG A 175 1.05 -8.84 -10.93
C ARG A 175 1.91 -9.30 -9.77
N PRO A 176 2.81 -10.28 -10.00
CA PRO A 176 3.70 -10.75 -8.95
C PRO A 176 4.78 -9.71 -8.64
N ASP A 177 5.26 -9.67 -7.41
CA ASP A 177 6.46 -8.94 -7.04
C ASP A 177 7.70 -9.74 -7.49
N ILE A 178 8.81 -9.04 -7.75
CA ILE A 178 10.11 -9.64 -8.10
C ILE A 178 11.08 -9.37 -6.97
N MET A 179 11.78 -10.40 -6.52
CA MET A 179 12.92 -10.28 -5.63
C MET A 179 14.16 -10.85 -6.30
N VAL A 180 15.19 -10.03 -6.49
CA VAL A 180 16.54 -10.53 -6.81
C VAL A 180 17.28 -10.73 -5.51
N LEU A 181 17.51 -11.99 -5.17
CA LEU A 181 18.15 -12.41 -3.93
C LEU A 181 19.55 -12.92 -4.19
N GLY A 182 20.56 -12.34 -3.57
CA GLY A 182 21.93 -12.77 -3.74
C GLY A 182 22.67 -12.99 -2.43
N GLU A 183 23.73 -13.81 -2.43
CA GLU A 183 24.70 -13.81 -1.34
C GLU A 183 25.36 -12.42 -1.24
N ALA A 184 25.69 -11.96 -0.04
CA ALA A 184 26.33 -10.64 0.17
C ALA A 184 27.61 -10.48 -0.67
N ASP A 185 28.39 -11.54 -0.78
CA ASP A 185 29.61 -11.56 -1.60
C ASP A 185 29.33 -11.46 -3.12
N TRP A 186 28.18 -11.99 -3.59
CA TRP A 186 27.77 -11.82 -4.98
C TRP A 186 27.46 -10.35 -5.27
N TRP A 187 26.69 -9.69 -4.40
CA TRP A 187 26.42 -8.26 -4.52
C TRP A 187 27.70 -7.42 -4.53
N SER A 188 28.61 -7.65 -3.57
CA SER A 188 29.85 -6.89 -3.46
C SER A 188 30.79 -7.01 -4.66
N ARG A 189 30.71 -8.13 -5.39
CA ARG A 189 31.52 -8.35 -6.60
C ARG A 189 31.04 -7.58 -7.82
N TRP A 190 29.74 -7.34 -7.91
CA TRP A 190 29.13 -6.63 -9.02
C TRP A 190 28.93 -5.16 -8.74
N LEU A 191 28.46 -4.82 -7.55
CA LEU A 191 28.03 -3.50 -7.15
C LEU A 191 28.73 -3.09 -5.84
N HIS A 192 29.88 -2.42 -5.94
CA HIS A 192 30.46 -1.79 -4.76
C HIS A 192 29.62 -0.61 -4.31
N ALA A 193 29.48 -0.42 -2.99
CA ALA A 193 28.75 0.71 -2.44
C ALA A 193 29.29 2.04 -2.98
N GLY A 194 28.40 2.92 -3.46
CA GLY A 194 28.77 4.24 -4.00
C GLY A 194 29.27 4.24 -5.44
N THR A 195 29.16 3.12 -6.17
CA THR A 195 29.52 3.09 -7.58
C THR A 195 28.39 3.58 -8.48
N GLU A 196 28.75 4.20 -9.61
CA GLU A 196 27.81 4.63 -10.64
C GLU A 196 26.89 3.49 -11.11
N ALA A 197 27.42 2.26 -11.20
CA ALA A 197 26.63 1.08 -11.62
C ALA A 197 25.50 0.76 -10.65
N LYS A 198 25.72 0.94 -9.34
CA LYS A 198 24.69 0.71 -8.34
C LYS A 198 23.59 1.77 -8.44
N THR A 199 23.96 3.04 -8.53
CA THR A 199 23.02 4.15 -8.68
C THR A 199 22.20 4.01 -9.97
N ALA A 200 22.85 3.73 -11.09
CA ALA A 200 22.18 3.52 -12.37
C ALA A 200 21.17 2.34 -12.32
N LEU A 201 21.55 1.24 -11.65
CA LEU A 201 20.65 0.09 -11.49
C LEU A 201 19.43 0.44 -10.63
N GLU A 202 19.63 1.17 -9.54
CA GLU A 202 18.56 1.62 -8.65
C GLU A 202 17.56 2.53 -9.38
N GLU A 203 18.07 3.52 -10.12
CA GLU A 203 17.25 4.45 -10.91
C GLU A 203 16.45 3.70 -11.98
N LYS A 204 17.12 2.89 -12.79
CA LYS A 204 16.46 2.13 -13.87
C LYS A 204 15.47 1.09 -13.34
N THR A 205 15.76 0.46 -12.22
CA THR A 205 14.79 -0.44 -11.58
C THR A 205 13.56 0.30 -11.11
N GLY A 206 13.70 1.51 -10.56
CA GLY A 206 12.59 2.38 -10.19
C GLY A 206 11.72 2.76 -11.39
N GLU A 207 12.34 3.17 -12.50
CA GLU A 207 11.65 3.49 -13.75
C GLU A 207 10.90 2.27 -14.34
N ILE A 208 11.53 1.10 -14.36
CA ILE A 208 10.91 -0.17 -14.81
C ILE A 208 9.73 -0.54 -13.90
N SER A 209 9.93 -0.49 -12.59
CA SER A 209 8.91 -0.77 -11.59
C SER A 209 7.66 0.11 -11.79
N GLN A 210 7.88 1.40 -12.01
CA GLN A 210 6.81 2.36 -12.27
C GLN A 210 6.12 2.10 -13.61
N ALA A 211 6.87 1.88 -14.68
CA ALA A 211 6.34 1.69 -16.03
C ALA A 211 5.51 0.41 -16.15
N ILE A 212 5.98 -0.69 -15.55
CA ILE A 212 5.30 -1.99 -15.58
C ILE A 212 4.22 -2.09 -14.49
N GLY A 213 4.36 -1.34 -13.39
CA GLY A 213 3.48 -1.44 -12.23
C GLY A 213 3.73 -2.72 -11.41
N ILE A 214 5.00 -3.07 -11.23
CA ILE A 214 5.47 -4.26 -10.50
C ILE A 214 6.45 -3.84 -9.40
N ASN A 215 6.37 -4.44 -8.23
CA ASN A 215 7.34 -4.17 -7.18
C ASN A 215 8.60 -5.01 -7.41
N ILE A 216 9.78 -4.38 -7.36
CA ILE A 216 11.08 -5.02 -7.57
C ILE A 216 11.95 -4.76 -6.35
N VAL A 217 12.44 -5.82 -5.74
CA VAL A 217 13.24 -5.78 -4.52
C VAL A 217 14.59 -6.43 -4.76
N PHE A 218 15.66 -5.78 -4.34
CA PHE A 218 17.01 -6.35 -4.27
C PHE A 218 17.35 -6.67 -2.82
N ALA A 219 17.73 -7.91 -2.56
CA ALA A 219 18.02 -8.37 -1.22
C ALA A 219 19.28 -9.23 -1.18
N SER A 220 19.97 -9.23 -0.06
CA SER A 220 21.05 -10.18 0.22
C SER A 220 20.69 -11.09 1.38
N VAL A 221 21.22 -12.28 1.33
CA VAL A 221 21.25 -13.20 2.46
C VAL A 221 22.64 -13.19 3.09
N THR A 222 22.66 -12.93 4.39
CA THR A 222 23.86 -12.96 5.20
C THR A 222 23.78 -14.07 6.24
N ASN A 223 24.91 -14.49 6.77
CA ASN A 223 25.02 -15.54 7.79
C ASN A 223 24.39 -16.88 7.38
N THR A 224 24.41 -17.20 6.10
CA THR A 224 23.86 -18.46 5.59
C THR A 224 24.91 -19.57 5.58
N ARG A 225 24.61 -20.65 6.24
CA ARG A 225 25.36 -21.88 6.12
C ARG A 225 24.42 -23.01 5.70
N VAL A 226 24.71 -23.60 4.53
CA VAL A 226 23.90 -24.66 3.94
C VAL A 226 24.62 -26.00 4.10
N ASP A 227 23.95 -26.97 4.69
CA ASP A 227 24.30 -28.38 4.52
C ASP A 227 23.69 -28.86 3.20
N TYR A 228 24.54 -29.05 2.22
CA TYR A 228 24.11 -29.43 0.87
C TYR A 228 23.59 -30.87 0.76
N GLY A 229 23.60 -31.62 1.86
CA GLY A 229 23.02 -32.95 1.89
C GLY A 229 23.77 -33.98 1.08
N GLN A 230 23.36 -35.22 1.21
CA GLN A 230 23.77 -36.36 0.38
C GLN A 230 22.57 -36.81 -0.46
N ARG A 231 22.75 -37.74 -1.39
CA ARG A 231 21.71 -38.28 -2.29
C ARG A 231 20.33 -38.57 -1.66
N THR A 232 20.28 -38.82 -0.37
CA THR A 232 19.08 -39.20 0.38
C THR A 232 18.59 -38.12 1.36
N LYS A 233 19.30 -36.99 1.46
CA LYS A 233 18.95 -35.93 2.39
C LYS A 233 18.79 -34.60 1.63
N ALA A 234 17.65 -33.94 1.85
CA ALA A 234 17.44 -32.61 1.33
C ALA A 234 18.47 -31.61 1.89
N PRO A 235 18.93 -30.64 1.09
CA PRO A 235 19.71 -29.52 1.58
C PRO A 235 18.97 -28.79 2.71
N ARG A 236 19.69 -28.39 3.75
CA ARG A 236 19.13 -27.72 4.94
C ARG A 236 19.95 -26.50 5.30
N LEU A 237 19.30 -25.49 5.84
CA LEU A 237 19.98 -24.38 6.50
C LEU A 237 20.50 -24.86 7.86
N ILE A 238 21.79 -24.64 8.11
CA ILE A 238 22.40 -24.84 9.43
C ILE A 238 22.22 -23.58 10.27
N GLU A 239 22.32 -22.42 9.62
CA GLU A 239 22.08 -21.11 10.22
C GLU A 239 21.00 -20.40 9.39
N PHE A 240 20.05 -19.77 10.07
CA PHE A 240 18.97 -19.04 9.40
C PHE A 240 19.50 -17.74 8.83
N PRO A 241 19.23 -17.47 7.54
CA PRO A 241 19.70 -16.25 6.89
C PRO A 241 19.04 -15.02 7.49
N LYS A 242 19.82 -13.95 7.62
CA LYS A 242 19.28 -12.61 7.74
C LYS A 242 19.08 -12.05 6.35
N LEU A 243 17.90 -11.54 6.10
CA LEU A 243 17.58 -10.84 4.86
C LEU A 243 17.96 -9.37 5.03
N GLU A 244 18.89 -8.91 4.21
CA GLU A 244 19.31 -7.51 4.17
C GLU A 244 18.94 -6.93 2.81
N TYR A 245 18.19 -5.84 2.80
CA TYR A 245 17.79 -5.21 1.57
C TYR A 245 18.94 -4.37 1.00
N GLN A 246 19.35 -4.67 -0.23
CA GLN A 246 20.37 -3.94 -0.98
C GLN A 246 19.80 -2.68 -1.64
N HIS A 247 18.51 -2.57 -1.70
CA HIS A 247 17.87 -1.28 -1.81
C HIS A 247 17.84 -0.66 -0.43
N PRO A 248 18.66 0.34 -0.27
CA PRO A 248 18.13 1.49 0.39
C PRO A 248 16.99 1.97 -0.52
N VAL A 249 15.89 2.25 -0.01
CA VAL A 249 15.41 3.63 -0.22
C VAL A 249 16.67 4.49 -0.32
N PRO A 250 17.02 5.04 -1.54
CA PRO A 250 18.34 5.63 -1.74
C PRO A 250 18.60 6.58 -0.59
N LYS A 251 19.80 6.56 0.02
CA LYS A 251 20.21 7.63 0.95
C LYS A 251 20.26 9.00 0.25
N SER A 252 20.32 9.05 -1.07
CA SER A 252 20.01 10.21 -1.90
C SER A 252 18.51 10.56 -1.88
N ALA A 253 17.59 9.64 -1.58
CA ALA A 253 16.23 9.99 -1.23
C ALA A 253 16.12 10.59 0.19
N MET A 254 17.18 10.57 1.00
CA MET A 254 17.27 11.37 2.22
C MET A 254 17.93 12.75 2.00
N ASN A 255 18.62 13.01 0.88
CA ASN A 255 19.36 14.26 0.62
C ASN A 255 19.24 14.82 -0.79
N VAL A 256 18.61 14.13 -1.72
CA VAL A 256 17.99 14.79 -2.87
C VAL A 256 16.63 15.27 -2.35
N PRO A 257 16.18 16.49 -2.67
CA PRO A 257 14.75 16.81 -2.57
C PRO A 257 14.08 15.72 -3.38
N SER A 258 13.63 14.70 -2.69
CA SER A 258 13.16 13.44 -3.28
C SER A 258 12.08 13.78 -4.28
N ASP A 259 11.98 13.09 -5.40
CA ASP A 259 10.78 13.10 -6.24
C ASP A 259 9.53 12.72 -5.42
N ARG A 260 9.67 12.09 -4.25
CA ARG A 260 8.65 12.05 -3.18
C ARG A 260 8.20 13.44 -2.73
N ASN A 261 9.09 14.44 -2.73
CA ASN A 261 8.69 15.83 -2.49
C ASN A 261 8.30 16.54 -3.78
N ARG A 262 8.74 16.09 -4.95
CA ARG A 262 8.32 16.67 -6.24
C ARG A 262 6.92 16.24 -6.64
N ALA A 263 6.57 14.96 -6.56
CA ALA A 263 5.24 14.48 -6.88
C ALA A 263 4.15 15.05 -5.93
N PRO A 264 4.33 15.14 -4.59
CA PRO A 264 3.44 15.91 -3.73
C PRO A 264 3.44 17.40 -4.06
N VAL A 265 4.58 17.99 -4.39
CA VAL A 265 4.71 19.40 -4.78
C VAL A 265 4.02 19.66 -6.12
N GLU A 266 4.17 18.79 -7.10
CA GLU A 266 3.50 18.89 -8.41
C GLU A 266 1.99 18.69 -8.28
N HIS A 267 1.55 17.70 -7.51
CA HIS A 267 0.14 17.48 -7.23
C HIS A 267 -0.48 18.69 -6.53
N GLU A 268 0.16 19.20 -5.48
CA GLU A 268 -0.31 20.40 -4.78
C GLU A 268 -0.28 21.63 -5.69
N ALA A 269 0.73 21.81 -6.50
CA ALA A 269 0.81 22.91 -7.48
C ALA A 269 -0.30 22.81 -8.53
N GLN A 270 -0.64 21.60 -8.98
CA GLN A 270 -1.76 21.39 -9.89
C GLN A 270 -3.10 21.72 -9.23
N LEU A 271 -3.32 21.25 -8.00
CA LEU A 271 -4.51 21.60 -7.23
C LEU A 271 -4.62 23.12 -7.01
N GLN A 272 -3.53 23.79 -6.68
CA GLN A 272 -3.52 25.23 -6.51
C GLN A 272 -3.88 25.97 -7.81
N ARG A 273 -3.40 25.55 -8.97
CA ARG A 273 -3.82 26.12 -10.26
C ARG A 273 -5.32 25.98 -10.48
N THR A 274 -5.86 24.78 -10.23
CA THR A 274 -7.30 24.51 -10.35
C THR A 274 -8.10 25.38 -9.38
N TRP A 275 -7.69 25.43 -8.12
CA TRP A 275 -8.37 26.22 -7.09
C TRP A 275 -8.36 27.72 -7.39
N TRP A 276 -7.24 28.27 -7.84
CA TRP A 276 -7.17 29.69 -8.20
C TRP A 276 -7.96 29.99 -9.48
N SER A 277 -8.04 29.05 -10.42
CA SER A 277 -8.93 29.18 -11.57
C SER A 277 -10.40 29.26 -11.14
N TYR A 278 -10.80 28.33 -10.28
CA TYR A 278 -12.16 28.33 -9.72
C TYR A 278 -12.44 29.57 -8.84
N ALA A 279 -11.50 29.99 -8.00
CA ALA A 279 -11.66 31.17 -7.14
C ALA A 279 -11.97 32.44 -7.93
N LYS A 280 -11.46 32.57 -9.17
CA LYS A 280 -11.77 33.72 -10.05
C LYS A 280 -13.23 33.77 -10.51
N THR A 281 -13.97 32.66 -10.40
CA THR A 281 -15.41 32.62 -10.72
C THR A 281 -16.27 33.08 -9.53
N LEU A 282 -15.69 33.14 -8.32
CA LEU A 282 -16.39 33.57 -7.13
C LEU A 282 -16.43 35.11 -7.02
N PRO A 283 -17.50 35.69 -6.41
CA PRO A 283 -17.51 37.08 -6.09
C PRO A 283 -16.32 37.47 -5.19
N GLU A 284 -15.67 38.60 -5.45
CA GLU A 284 -14.49 39.06 -4.69
C GLU A 284 -14.76 39.15 -3.18
N LYS A 285 -15.99 39.56 -2.78
CA LYS A 285 -16.44 39.60 -1.38
C LYS A 285 -16.46 38.23 -0.67
N ASP A 286 -16.43 37.15 -1.43
CA ASP A 286 -16.47 35.79 -0.90
C ASP A 286 -15.04 35.20 -0.67
N LEU A 287 -14.00 35.91 -1.10
CA LEU A 287 -12.60 35.54 -0.88
C LEU A 287 -11.97 36.38 0.26
N ASP A 288 -11.05 35.74 0.99
CA ASP A 288 -10.29 36.38 2.07
C ASP A 288 -8.86 36.68 1.58
N GLY A 289 -8.70 37.88 1.05
CA GLY A 289 -7.38 38.37 0.70
C GLY A 289 -6.93 38.08 -0.72
N ARG A 290 -5.70 38.57 -1.00
CA ARG A 290 -5.07 38.54 -2.31
C ARG A 290 -4.48 37.19 -2.61
N ASP A 291 -4.44 36.88 -3.90
CA ASP A 291 -3.66 35.75 -4.43
C ASP A 291 -2.25 35.77 -3.83
N ARG A 292 -1.89 34.66 -3.15
CA ARG A 292 -0.57 34.47 -2.55
C ARG A 292 0.06 33.25 -3.20
N PRO A 293 1.14 33.42 -3.98
CA PRO A 293 1.84 32.29 -4.58
C PRO A 293 2.16 31.19 -3.56
N GLY A 294 1.87 29.96 -3.92
CA GLY A 294 2.11 28.78 -3.06
C GLY A 294 1.10 28.58 -1.93
N ARG A 295 -0.02 29.34 -1.88
CA ARG A 295 -1.09 29.14 -0.91
C ARG A 295 -2.44 28.89 -1.60
N PRO A 296 -3.28 28.00 -1.02
CA PRO A 296 -4.61 27.79 -1.54
C PRO A 296 -5.50 29.00 -1.29
N PRO A 297 -6.53 29.22 -2.11
CA PRO A 297 -7.56 30.23 -1.84
C PRO A 297 -8.24 29.97 -0.49
N VAL A 298 -8.63 31.05 0.17
CA VAL A 298 -9.37 31.02 1.43
C VAL A 298 -10.61 31.89 1.28
N VAL A 299 -11.78 31.37 1.64
CA VAL A 299 -13.01 32.17 1.61
C VAL A 299 -13.12 33.11 2.81
N SER A 300 -13.89 34.15 2.64
CA SER A 300 -14.14 35.20 3.65
C SER A 300 -14.66 34.60 4.96
N VAL A 301 -14.18 35.11 6.08
CA VAL A 301 -14.68 34.76 7.42
C VAL A 301 -16.17 35.04 7.58
N LYS A 302 -16.70 36.01 6.86
CA LYS A 302 -18.13 36.37 6.88
C LYS A 302 -19.00 35.40 6.08
N ARG A 303 -18.38 34.57 5.23
CA ARG A 303 -19.08 33.61 4.33
C ARG A 303 -18.32 32.28 4.24
N PRO A 304 -18.14 31.58 5.37
CA PRO A 304 -17.37 30.36 5.39
C PRO A 304 -17.98 29.28 4.49
N SER A 305 -19.30 29.28 4.29
CA SER A 305 -20.01 28.36 3.39
C SER A 305 -19.72 28.59 1.90
N ALA A 306 -19.09 29.70 1.50
CA ALA A 306 -18.63 29.89 0.13
C ALA A 306 -17.53 28.86 -0.26
N ASN A 307 -16.95 28.14 0.70
CA ASN A 307 -16.08 27.01 0.44
C ASN A 307 -16.82 25.71 0.13
N LEU A 308 -18.13 25.65 0.27
CA LEU A 308 -18.90 24.47 -0.11
C LEU A 308 -19.22 24.48 -1.60
N MET A 309 -19.32 23.32 -2.19
CA MET A 309 -19.99 23.12 -3.48
C MET A 309 -21.47 22.97 -3.20
N LEU A 310 -22.26 23.87 -3.75
CA LEU A 310 -23.70 23.95 -3.47
C LEU A 310 -24.47 23.90 -4.79
N PRO A 311 -25.63 23.21 -4.82
CA PRO A 311 -26.50 23.19 -5.99
C PRO A 311 -27.18 24.54 -6.22
N PRO A 312 -27.75 24.77 -7.42
CA PRO A 312 -28.61 25.93 -7.68
C PRO A 312 -29.89 25.94 -6.82
N ASP A 313 -30.37 24.77 -6.42
CA ASP A 313 -31.54 24.66 -5.54
C ASP A 313 -31.23 25.17 -4.13
N ARG A 314 -31.94 26.21 -3.73
CA ARG A 314 -31.68 26.93 -2.46
C ARG A 314 -31.97 26.06 -1.24
N LYS A 315 -32.98 25.17 -1.32
CA LYS A 315 -33.36 24.32 -0.19
C LYS A 315 -32.26 23.31 0.06
N MET A 316 -31.85 22.57 -0.98
CA MET A 316 -30.77 21.61 -0.92
C MET A 316 -29.45 22.29 -0.50
N ALA A 317 -29.13 23.46 -1.05
CA ALA A 317 -27.94 24.22 -0.66
C ALA A 317 -27.94 24.59 0.84
N SER A 318 -29.11 24.98 1.39
CA SER A 318 -29.28 25.28 2.82
C SER A 318 -29.09 24.00 3.67
N GLU A 319 -29.67 22.89 3.25
CA GLU A 319 -29.53 21.60 3.94
C GLU A 319 -28.08 21.11 3.96
N ILE A 320 -27.34 21.23 2.85
CA ILE A 320 -25.91 20.92 2.80
C ILE A 320 -25.14 21.84 3.75
N GLY A 321 -25.42 23.15 3.71
CA GLY A 321 -24.74 24.14 4.56
C GLY A 321 -24.92 23.89 6.06
N ALA A 322 -26.06 23.34 6.45
CA ALA A 322 -26.43 23.07 7.84
C ALA A 322 -25.87 21.74 8.40
N GLN A 323 -25.21 20.88 7.59
CA GLN A 323 -24.74 19.56 8.04
C GLN A 323 -23.66 19.63 9.13
N ILE A 324 -22.83 20.65 9.12
CA ILE A 324 -21.80 20.89 10.15
C ILE A 324 -22.06 22.27 10.76
N ALA A 325 -22.27 22.30 12.08
CA ALA A 325 -22.43 23.54 12.81
C ALA A 325 -21.16 24.41 12.70
N GLU A 326 -21.29 25.71 12.75
CA GLU A 326 -20.13 26.61 12.62
C GLU A 326 -19.09 26.39 13.73
N THR A 327 -19.54 26.01 14.91
CA THR A 327 -18.71 25.69 16.08
C THR A 327 -17.83 24.43 15.85
N ASP A 328 -18.29 23.51 15.00
CA ASP A 328 -17.65 22.23 14.74
C ASP A 328 -16.75 22.26 13.50
N ARG A 329 -16.76 23.43 12.81
CA ARG A 329 -15.89 23.63 11.66
C ARG A 329 -14.44 23.79 12.07
N HIS A 330 -13.57 23.01 11.45
CA HIS A 330 -12.14 23.12 11.67
C HIS A 330 -11.62 24.51 11.28
N LYS A 331 -10.60 25.00 11.96
CA LYS A 331 -10.00 26.33 11.68
C LYS A 331 -9.57 26.56 10.23
N TYR A 332 -9.31 25.47 9.47
CA TYR A 332 -8.97 25.51 8.05
C TYR A 332 -10.16 25.25 7.13
N PHE A 333 -11.38 25.17 7.65
CA PHE A 333 -12.58 24.92 6.86
C PHE A 333 -12.73 25.89 5.67
N ARG A 334 -12.33 27.13 5.85
CA ARG A 334 -12.40 28.17 4.82
C ARG A 334 -11.38 28.01 3.67
N SER A 335 -10.38 27.17 3.81
CA SER A 335 -9.38 26.91 2.78
C SER A 335 -9.92 25.89 1.77
N PHE A 336 -9.65 26.08 0.48
CA PHE A 336 -10.00 25.10 -0.56
C PHE A 336 -9.31 23.77 -0.38
N ARG A 337 -8.30 23.72 0.45
CA ARG A 337 -7.59 22.51 0.88
C ARG A 337 -8.35 21.66 1.90
N SER A 338 -9.48 22.15 2.41
CA SER A 338 -10.20 21.52 3.52
C SER A 338 -10.88 20.22 3.11
N SER A 339 -10.43 19.09 3.66
CA SER A 339 -11.10 17.78 3.54
C SER A 339 -12.49 17.80 4.17
N GLN A 340 -12.69 18.54 5.29
CA GLN A 340 -13.98 18.72 5.93
C GLN A 340 -15.01 19.42 5.02
N ALA A 341 -14.61 20.51 4.33
CA ALA A 341 -15.50 21.20 3.40
C ALA A 341 -15.83 20.35 2.17
N LEU A 342 -14.87 19.55 1.69
CA LEU A 342 -15.10 18.59 0.62
C LEU A 342 -16.05 17.48 1.06
N ALA A 343 -15.84 16.91 2.25
CA ALA A 343 -16.71 15.89 2.83
C ALA A 343 -18.14 16.40 3.01
N GLN A 344 -18.31 17.60 3.57
CA GLN A 344 -19.62 18.23 3.75
C GLN A 344 -20.32 18.46 2.41
N SER A 345 -19.60 18.89 1.38
CA SER A 345 -20.17 19.09 0.04
C SER A 345 -20.64 17.78 -0.57
N VAL A 346 -19.82 16.72 -0.52
CA VAL A 346 -20.12 15.44 -1.16
C VAL A 346 -21.18 14.67 -0.36
N PHE A 347 -20.91 14.33 0.88
CA PHE A 347 -21.84 13.51 1.68
C PHE A 347 -23.11 14.28 2.06
N GLY A 348 -23.00 15.60 2.25
CA GLY A 348 -24.15 16.48 2.43
C GLY A 348 -25.07 16.49 1.21
N ALA A 349 -24.52 16.41 -0.01
CA ALA A 349 -25.30 16.28 -1.24
C ALA A 349 -26.11 14.97 -1.28
N PHE A 350 -25.49 13.82 -0.97
CA PHE A 350 -26.20 12.54 -0.88
C PHE A 350 -27.35 12.58 0.14
N LYS A 351 -27.10 13.17 1.31
CA LYS A 351 -28.11 13.30 2.36
C LYS A 351 -29.26 14.23 1.96
N ALA A 352 -28.94 15.43 1.46
CA ALA A 352 -29.94 16.42 1.07
C ALA A 352 -30.76 15.99 -0.15
N ALA A 353 -30.18 15.20 -1.06
CA ALA A 353 -30.88 14.59 -2.18
C ALA A 353 -31.72 13.37 -1.78
N GLY A 354 -31.59 12.84 -0.55
CA GLY A 354 -32.20 11.60 -0.14
C GLY A 354 -31.67 10.37 -0.91
N ARG A 355 -30.37 10.40 -1.31
CA ARG A 355 -29.73 9.38 -2.17
C ARG A 355 -28.60 8.62 -1.46
N ILE A 356 -28.69 8.47 -0.15
CA ILE A 356 -27.67 7.73 0.65
C ILE A 356 -27.51 6.30 0.14
N GLU A 357 -28.58 5.68 -0.38
CA GLU A 357 -28.57 4.31 -0.90
C GLU A 357 -27.58 4.11 -2.06
N LEU A 358 -27.27 5.15 -2.83
CA LEU A 358 -26.29 5.06 -3.91
C LEU A 358 -24.89 4.72 -3.40
N LEU A 359 -24.56 5.07 -2.16
CA LEU A 359 -23.27 4.74 -1.55
C LEU A 359 -23.06 3.21 -1.45
N SER A 360 -24.14 2.41 -1.42
CA SER A 360 -24.04 0.94 -1.45
C SER A 360 -23.42 0.39 -2.73
N GLN A 361 -23.41 1.18 -3.80
CA GLN A 361 -22.85 0.77 -5.10
C GLN A 361 -21.33 1.03 -5.21
N VAL A 362 -20.76 1.79 -4.27
CA VAL A 362 -19.35 2.15 -4.31
C VAL A 362 -18.47 0.94 -3.93
N PRO A 363 -17.60 0.46 -4.83
CA PRO A 363 -16.67 -0.61 -4.49
C PRO A 363 -15.49 -0.05 -3.67
N ALA A 364 -15.09 -0.76 -2.63
CA ALA A 364 -13.81 -0.54 -1.97
C ALA A 364 -12.68 -1.21 -2.77
N GLU A 365 -11.44 -0.80 -2.56
CA GLU A 365 -10.28 -1.41 -3.21
C GLU A 365 -10.14 -2.92 -2.92
N CYS A 366 -10.64 -3.39 -1.79
CA CYS A 366 -10.68 -4.81 -1.44
C CYS A 366 -11.81 -5.60 -2.15
N GLY A 367 -12.52 -5.02 -3.10
CA GLY A 367 -13.63 -5.63 -3.83
C GLY A 367 -14.96 -5.72 -3.07
N ARG A 368 -14.98 -5.40 -1.78
CA ARG A 368 -16.22 -5.31 -0.99
C ARG A 368 -16.96 -4.01 -1.28
N ARG A 369 -18.25 -3.93 -0.97
CA ARG A 369 -18.97 -2.64 -0.97
C ARG A 369 -18.38 -1.73 0.09
N ALA A 370 -17.95 -0.53 -0.31
CA ALA A 370 -17.25 0.40 0.59
C ALA A 370 -18.09 0.72 1.83
N PHE A 371 -19.33 1.13 1.62
CA PHE A 371 -20.24 1.60 2.67
C PHE A 371 -21.18 0.51 3.22
N GLY A 372 -20.94 -0.76 2.87
CA GLY A 372 -21.84 -1.84 3.23
C GLY A 372 -23.17 -1.76 2.48
N ASN A 373 -24.21 -2.35 3.05
CA ASN A 373 -25.56 -2.20 2.54
C ASN A 373 -26.21 -1.00 3.24
N THR A 374 -26.22 0.15 2.57
CA THR A 374 -27.02 1.29 3.03
C THR A 374 -28.48 0.98 2.80
N MET A 375 -29.16 0.58 3.86
CA MET A 375 -30.57 0.18 3.88
C MET A 375 -31.47 1.39 4.16
N PRO A 376 -32.77 1.31 3.86
CA PRO A 376 -33.74 2.26 4.41
C PRO A 376 -33.57 2.35 5.94
N GLY A 377 -33.46 3.57 6.46
CA GLY A 377 -33.19 3.80 7.89
C GLY A 377 -31.74 4.08 8.22
N THR A 378 -30.79 3.94 7.27
CA THR A 378 -29.42 4.39 7.47
C THR A 378 -29.36 5.91 7.67
N THR A 379 -28.82 6.35 8.79
CA THR A 379 -28.57 7.77 9.07
C THR A 379 -27.16 8.16 8.64
N LEU A 380 -27.03 9.33 8.00
CA LEU A 380 -25.76 9.95 7.70
C LEU A 380 -25.58 11.18 8.59
N SER A 381 -24.50 11.21 9.35
CA SER A 381 -24.13 12.32 10.23
C SER A 381 -22.68 12.73 10.01
N MET A 382 -22.35 14.00 10.29
CA MET A 382 -21.00 14.54 10.13
C MET A 382 -20.47 15.04 11.47
N GLU A 383 -19.15 15.07 11.63
CA GLU A 383 -18.45 15.52 12.84
C GLU A 383 -19.00 14.83 14.11
N VAL A 384 -19.10 13.51 14.04
CA VAL A 384 -19.75 12.71 15.10
C VAL A 384 -18.74 12.39 16.20
N ASP A 385 -19.03 12.83 17.41
CA ASP A 385 -18.27 12.51 18.61
C ASP A 385 -18.54 11.06 19.07
N VAL A 386 -17.52 10.22 19.08
CA VAL A 386 -17.54 8.88 19.66
C VAL A 386 -16.80 8.87 21.00
N ARG A 387 -17.53 8.61 22.10
CA ARG A 387 -17.01 8.73 23.48
C ARG A 387 -16.69 7.39 24.13
N THR A 388 -16.83 6.29 23.43
CA THR A 388 -16.73 4.91 23.95
C THR A 388 -15.30 4.50 24.31
N LEU A 389 -14.28 5.22 23.82
CA LEU A 389 -12.88 4.89 23.97
C LEU A 389 -12.20 5.56 25.19
N LYS A 390 -12.99 6.20 26.05
CA LYS A 390 -12.54 6.90 27.28
C LYS A 390 -11.48 7.98 27.00
N GLU A 391 -11.57 8.63 25.84
CA GLU A 391 -10.65 9.71 25.47
C GLU A 391 -11.04 11.03 26.17
N PRO A 392 -10.06 11.84 26.63
CA PRO A 392 -10.33 13.16 27.16
C PRO A 392 -11.00 14.11 26.16
N ARG A 393 -10.67 13.92 24.87
CA ARG A 393 -11.38 14.50 23.73
C ARG A 393 -11.90 13.36 22.89
N PRO A 394 -13.21 13.29 22.63
CA PRO A 394 -13.79 12.17 21.90
C PRO A 394 -13.17 12.02 20.51
N THR A 395 -13.18 10.80 19.99
CA THR A 395 -12.94 10.58 18.59
C THR A 395 -14.04 11.27 17.79
N GLN A 396 -13.68 12.21 16.95
CA GLN A 396 -14.59 12.85 16.01
C GLN A 396 -14.43 12.18 14.64
N LEU A 397 -15.53 11.63 14.14
CA LEU A 397 -15.60 11.02 12.81
C LEU A 397 -16.03 12.11 11.81
N ASP A 398 -15.29 12.27 10.71
CA ASP A 398 -15.64 13.24 9.67
C ASP A 398 -17.06 12.97 9.14
N VAL A 399 -17.37 11.68 8.88
CA VAL A 399 -18.70 11.21 8.48
C VAL A 399 -19.00 9.88 9.15
N CYS A 400 -20.23 9.67 9.55
CA CYS A 400 -20.72 8.43 10.12
C CYS A 400 -22.00 7.98 9.37
N LEU A 401 -22.02 6.71 8.93
CA LEU A 401 -23.26 6.04 8.55
C LEU A 401 -23.63 5.07 9.65
N GLU A 402 -24.84 5.16 10.16
CA GLU A 402 -25.29 4.35 11.30
C GLU A 402 -26.69 3.80 11.06
N THR A 403 -26.84 2.52 11.39
CA THR A 403 -28.12 1.83 11.61
C THR A 403 -28.21 1.43 13.08
N ASP A 404 -29.29 0.79 13.50
CA ASP A 404 -29.43 0.34 14.88
C ASP A 404 -28.27 -0.56 15.34
N ASP A 405 -27.75 -1.41 14.42
CA ASP A 405 -26.78 -2.46 14.73
C ASP A 405 -25.42 -2.28 14.06
N TYR A 406 -25.25 -1.25 13.20
CA TYR A 406 -24.04 -1.16 12.38
C TYR A 406 -23.56 0.28 12.21
N ARG A 407 -22.25 0.49 12.41
CA ARG A 407 -21.61 1.79 12.24
C ARG A 407 -20.50 1.76 11.20
N VAL A 408 -20.53 2.69 10.27
CA VAL A 408 -19.43 2.96 9.34
C VAL A 408 -18.75 4.26 9.73
N ALA A 409 -17.53 4.15 10.24
CA ALA A 409 -16.69 5.30 10.58
C ALA A 409 -15.91 5.74 9.34
N ILE A 410 -16.09 6.97 8.89
CA ILE A 410 -15.49 7.48 7.65
C ILE A 410 -14.53 8.62 7.98
N GLU A 411 -13.28 8.46 7.57
CA GLU A 411 -12.22 9.45 7.64
C GLU A 411 -11.94 9.98 6.24
N CYS A 412 -12.00 11.29 6.07
CA CYS A 412 -11.88 11.97 4.79
C CYS A 412 -10.53 12.68 4.66
N LYS A 413 -9.77 12.34 3.64
CA LYS A 413 -8.48 12.95 3.30
C LYS A 413 -8.53 13.55 1.90
N PHE A 414 -7.82 14.64 1.71
CA PHE A 414 -7.74 15.29 0.40
C PHE A 414 -6.29 15.59 0.00
N CYS A 415 -5.65 16.54 0.70
CA CYS A 415 -4.27 16.94 0.42
C CYS A 415 -3.28 16.45 1.46
N GLU A 416 -3.75 15.79 2.50
CA GLU A 416 -2.93 15.33 3.59
C GLU A 416 -1.97 14.25 3.10
N PRO A 417 -0.66 14.33 3.44
CA PRO A 417 0.34 13.38 2.97
C PRO A 417 0.33 12.06 3.73
N GLU A 418 -0.34 12.02 4.90
CA GLU A 418 -0.36 10.86 5.79
C GLU A 418 -1.54 10.93 6.76
N PHE A 419 -1.79 9.84 7.47
CA PHE A 419 -2.72 9.81 8.60
C PHE A 419 -2.06 10.32 9.87
N GLY A 420 -2.88 10.82 10.79
CA GLY A 420 -2.40 11.32 12.08
C GLY A 420 -1.67 10.26 12.90
N THR A 421 -0.48 10.60 13.37
CA THR A 421 0.36 9.77 14.25
C THR A 421 0.05 10.03 15.73
N CYS A 422 0.48 9.12 16.61
CA CYS A 422 0.31 9.30 18.05
C CYS A 422 1.06 10.54 18.53
N SER A 423 0.35 11.49 19.13
CA SER A 423 0.90 12.77 19.57
C SER A 423 1.75 12.69 20.84
N ARG A 424 1.78 11.54 21.51
CA ARG A 424 2.51 11.35 22.78
C ARG A 424 4.03 11.32 22.64
N VAL A 425 4.53 11.15 21.43
CA VAL A 425 5.96 11.20 21.11
C VAL A 425 6.47 12.63 20.85
N ARG A 426 5.58 13.60 20.72
CA ARG A 426 5.96 14.99 20.45
C ARG A 426 6.38 15.71 21.74
N SER A 427 7.67 15.99 21.87
CA SER A 427 8.30 16.58 23.07
C SER A 427 7.95 18.03 23.34
N ASP A 428 7.47 18.77 22.36
CA ASP A 428 7.37 20.24 22.39
C ASP A 428 6.08 20.77 23.04
N LYS A 429 5.11 19.93 23.36
CA LYS A 429 3.80 20.34 23.87
C LYS A 429 3.30 19.64 25.16
N CYS A 430 4.05 18.71 25.74
CA CYS A 430 3.54 17.90 26.84
C CYS A 430 4.37 18.03 28.12
N LYS A 431 3.73 18.50 29.19
CA LYS A 431 4.28 18.48 30.57
C LYS A 431 4.11 17.13 31.30
N ILE A 432 3.65 16.08 30.61
CA ILE A 432 3.26 14.77 31.20
C ILE A 432 3.84 13.62 30.34
N PRO A 433 4.06 12.42 30.91
CA PRO A 433 5.04 11.46 30.45
C PRO A 433 5.06 11.26 28.95
N ILE A 434 6.19 11.62 28.43
CA ILE A 434 6.52 11.55 27.03
C ILE A 434 6.74 10.07 26.71
N CYS A 435 6.13 9.60 25.63
CA CYS A 435 6.43 8.30 25.05
C CYS A 435 7.64 8.41 24.15
N ASP A 436 8.59 7.49 24.25
CA ASP A 436 9.76 7.42 23.36
C ASP A 436 9.45 6.79 21.99
N GLY A 437 8.19 6.44 21.74
CA GLY A 437 7.76 5.79 20.49
C GLY A 437 7.80 4.26 20.53
N THR A 438 8.07 3.69 21.71
CA THR A 438 7.98 2.23 21.94
C THR A 438 6.76 1.90 22.81
N TYR A 439 6.31 0.65 22.72
CA TYR A 439 5.30 0.08 23.61
C TYR A 439 6.03 -0.79 24.63
N THR A 440 6.59 -0.13 25.65
CA THR A 440 7.41 -0.77 26.69
C THR A 440 7.13 -0.12 28.05
N HIS A 441 7.48 -0.78 29.12
CA HIS A 441 7.47 -0.15 30.45
C HIS A 441 8.56 0.93 30.50
N GLN A 442 8.16 2.17 30.71
CA GLN A 442 9.05 3.32 30.81
C GLN A 442 9.00 3.91 32.22
N GLN A 443 10.10 4.52 32.63
CA GLN A 443 10.19 5.11 33.97
C GLN A 443 9.02 6.08 34.26
N GLY A 444 8.39 5.92 35.43
CA GLY A 444 7.27 6.76 35.85
C GLY A 444 5.90 6.36 35.32
N ARG A 445 5.78 5.21 34.61
CA ARG A 445 4.50 4.68 34.14
C ARG A 445 4.23 3.28 34.66
N GLN A 446 2.97 3.00 34.98
CA GLN A 446 2.50 1.67 35.34
C GLN A 446 2.18 0.83 34.08
N THR A 447 1.80 1.47 33.00
CA THR A 447 1.42 0.81 31.74
C THR A 447 2.49 0.99 30.65
N ARG A 448 2.52 0.09 29.65
CA ARG A 448 3.43 0.20 28.49
C ARG A 448 3.08 1.37 27.57
N CYS A 449 1.80 1.76 27.51
CA CYS A 449 1.32 2.82 26.64
C CYS A 449 0.98 4.09 27.41
N ALA A 450 1.52 5.24 27.00
CA ALA A 450 1.21 6.52 27.60
C ALA A 450 -0.28 6.94 27.45
N LEU A 451 -1.01 6.40 26.48
CA LEU A 451 -2.45 6.61 26.34
C LEU A 451 -3.22 5.80 27.38
N SER A 452 -2.84 4.55 27.63
CA SER A 452 -3.44 3.71 28.67
C SER A 452 -3.21 4.30 30.07
N GLU A 453 -2.06 4.94 30.29
CA GLU A 453 -1.78 5.67 31.54
C GLU A 453 -2.76 6.82 31.81
N LEU A 454 -3.36 7.36 30.74
CA LEU A 454 -4.42 8.38 30.81
C LEU A 454 -5.83 7.80 30.90
N GLY A 455 -5.95 6.47 31.00
CA GLY A 455 -7.24 5.77 31.05
C GLY A 455 -7.89 5.53 29.69
N ILE A 456 -7.19 5.76 28.58
CA ILE A 456 -7.72 5.51 27.25
C ILE A 456 -7.68 4.01 26.95
N SER A 457 -8.80 3.44 26.51
CA SER A 457 -9.01 1.99 26.43
C SER A 457 -8.54 1.32 25.13
N TYR A 458 -7.75 1.94 24.29
CA TYR A 458 -7.35 1.34 23.01
C TYR A 458 -6.72 -0.04 23.17
N TRP A 459 -5.78 -0.19 24.09
CA TRP A 459 -5.09 -1.46 24.32
C TRP A 459 -5.93 -2.53 25.03
N GLU A 460 -7.13 -2.18 25.49
CA GLU A 460 -8.13 -3.17 25.93
C GLU A 460 -8.69 -3.94 24.71
N PHE A 461 -8.82 -3.30 23.54
CA PHE A 461 -9.42 -3.84 22.33
C PHE A 461 -8.42 -4.24 21.24
N ILE A 462 -7.26 -3.58 21.17
CA ILE A 462 -6.26 -3.81 20.13
C ILE A 462 -5.86 -5.28 19.98
N PRO A 463 -5.59 -6.06 21.05
CA PRO A 463 -5.14 -7.44 20.91
C PRO A 463 -6.16 -8.39 20.27
N GLU A 464 -7.45 -8.05 20.33
CA GLU A 464 -8.49 -8.84 19.69
C GLU A 464 -8.63 -8.54 18.19
N LEU A 465 -8.36 -7.28 17.80
CA LEU A 465 -8.52 -6.82 16.43
C LEU A 465 -7.24 -6.85 15.61
N PHE A 466 -6.09 -6.72 16.26
CA PHE A 466 -4.79 -6.59 15.60
C PHE A 466 -3.80 -7.63 16.12
N ASP A 467 -2.87 -8.02 15.26
CA ASP A 467 -1.80 -8.96 15.61
C ASP A 467 -0.67 -8.24 16.39
N TRP A 468 -1.05 -7.54 17.46
CA TRP A 468 -0.15 -6.83 18.36
C TRP A 468 -0.33 -7.33 19.78
N ASP A 469 0.69 -8.02 20.28
CA ASP A 469 0.65 -8.63 21.62
C ASP A 469 0.81 -7.58 22.73
N ALA A 470 -0.26 -7.31 23.46
CA ALA A 470 -0.26 -6.37 24.57
C ALA A 470 0.59 -6.83 25.78
N ALA A 471 0.91 -8.12 25.88
CA ALA A 471 1.73 -8.67 26.95
C ALA A 471 3.23 -8.51 26.69
N ARG A 472 3.63 -8.21 25.45
CA ARG A 472 5.04 -8.08 25.05
C ARG A 472 5.44 -6.63 24.85
N ASP A 473 6.73 -6.39 24.96
CA ASP A 473 7.34 -5.14 24.55
C ASP A 473 7.43 -5.08 23.03
N LEU A 474 6.98 -3.95 22.44
CA LEU A 474 6.99 -3.73 20.99
C LEU A 474 7.81 -2.47 20.67
N SER A 475 8.79 -2.61 19.79
CA SER A 475 9.64 -1.51 19.36
C SER A 475 9.87 -1.61 17.83
N PRO A 476 9.44 -0.59 17.07
CA PRO A 476 8.67 0.58 17.49
C PRO A 476 7.23 0.25 17.90
N CYS A 477 6.57 1.16 18.61
CA CYS A 477 5.15 1.03 18.94
C CYS A 477 4.31 0.99 17.66
N PRO A 478 3.54 -0.08 17.41
CA PRO A 478 2.76 -0.19 16.17
C PRO A 478 1.66 0.87 16.06
N LEU A 479 1.12 1.33 17.19
CA LEU A 479 0.10 2.38 17.23
C LEU A 479 0.66 3.75 16.84
N LEU A 480 1.98 3.98 16.96
CA LEU A 480 2.57 5.30 16.68
C LEU A 480 2.25 5.80 15.25
N PRO A 481 2.58 5.07 14.17
CA PRO A 481 2.29 5.52 12.81
C PRO A 481 0.84 5.28 12.39
N THR A 482 0.07 4.47 13.11
CA THR A 482 -1.26 4.00 12.69
C THR A 482 -2.39 4.54 13.57
N TYR A 483 -2.06 5.47 14.45
CA TYR A 483 -2.95 5.98 15.50
C TYR A 483 -4.35 6.38 15.01
N GLN A 484 -4.43 7.22 13.97
CA GLN A 484 -5.70 7.71 13.48
C GLN A 484 -6.52 6.57 12.84
N ILE A 485 -5.85 5.64 12.14
CA ILE A 485 -6.51 4.51 11.49
C ILE A 485 -7.12 3.58 12.54
N VAL A 486 -6.32 3.17 13.53
CA VAL A 486 -6.77 2.29 14.62
C VAL A 486 -7.90 2.92 15.41
N ARG A 487 -7.80 4.21 15.71
CA ARG A 487 -8.83 4.98 16.42
C ARG A 487 -10.18 4.92 15.70
N ASN A 488 -10.19 5.14 14.38
CA ASN A 488 -11.41 5.07 13.58
C ASN A 488 -11.97 3.63 13.50
N VAL A 489 -11.10 2.63 13.44
CA VAL A 489 -11.53 1.22 13.51
C VAL A 489 -12.21 0.94 14.84
N LEU A 490 -11.57 1.30 15.96
CA LEU A 490 -12.16 1.10 17.29
C LEU A 490 -13.48 1.86 17.44
N ALA A 491 -13.56 3.10 16.96
CA ALA A 491 -14.77 3.89 16.99
C ALA A 491 -15.92 3.27 16.18
N SER A 492 -15.61 2.44 15.17
CA SER A 492 -16.64 1.75 14.38
C SER A 492 -17.21 0.50 15.03
N VAL A 493 -16.46 -0.17 15.93
CA VAL A 493 -16.82 -1.50 16.47
C VAL A 493 -17.03 -1.53 17.98
N VAL A 494 -16.71 -0.45 18.70
CA VAL A 494 -16.97 -0.35 20.13
C VAL A 494 -18.29 0.40 20.34
N ASP A 495 -19.25 -0.24 20.98
CA ASP A 495 -20.56 0.34 21.24
C ASP A 495 -20.56 1.33 22.41
N ARG A 496 -21.74 1.88 22.74
CA ARG A 496 -21.90 2.89 23.81
C ARG A 496 -21.63 2.32 25.21
N ASP A 497 -21.79 1.03 25.38
CA ASP A 497 -21.58 0.33 26.63
C ASP A 497 -20.13 -0.14 26.80
N GLY A 498 -19.28 0.13 25.81
CA GLY A 498 -17.86 -0.25 25.81
C GLY A 498 -17.62 -1.70 25.41
N HIS A 499 -18.61 -2.39 24.80
CA HIS A 499 -18.41 -3.71 24.26
C HIS A 499 -17.93 -3.63 22.81
N MET A 500 -16.94 -4.44 22.49
CA MET A 500 -16.42 -4.53 21.13
C MET A 500 -17.06 -5.69 20.39
N ASN A 501 -17.58 -5.39 19.18
CA ASN A 501 -18.04 -6.40 18.24
C ASN A 501 -17.58 -6.05 16.82
N PRO A 502 -16.61 -6.78 16.25
CA PRO A 502 -16.10 -6.52 14.90
C PRO A 502 -17.14 -6.67 13.78
N SER A 503 -18.28 -7.32 14.07
CA SER A 503 -19.37 -7.48 13.10
C SER A 503 -20.29 -6.26 13.02
N ASN A 504 -20.19 -5.32 13.95
CA ASN A 504 -21.09 -4.18 14.08
C ASN A 504 -20.58 -2.91 13.38
N GLY A 505 -19.49 -2.99 12.63
CA GLY A 505 -18.99 -1.82 11.93
C GLY A 505 -17.73 -2.06 11.10
N HIS A 506 -17.27 -0.98 10.47
CA HIS A 506 -15.98 -0.92 9.79
C HIS A 506 -15.56 0.54 9.58
N ALA A 507 -14.27 0.75 9.31
CA ALA A 507 -13.72 2.05 9.00
C ALA A 507 -13.44 2.20 7.50
N ILE A 508 -13.79 3.37 6.95
CA ILE A 508 -13.49 3.75 5.57
C ILE A 508 -12.53 4.94 5.58
N PHE A 509 -11.53 4.87 4.70
CA PHE A 509 -10.57 5.94 4.46
C PHE A 509 -10.77 6.47 3.04
N VAL A 510 -11.37 7.66 2.96
CA VAL A 510 -11.64 8.35 1.68
C VAL A 510 -10.46 9.23 1.32
N TYR A 511 -10.01 9.17 0.07
CA TYR A 511 -8.83 9.91 -0.38
C TYR A 511 -8.94 10.34 -1.85
N ASP A 512 -8.10 11.27 -2.28
CA ASP A 512 -7.96 11.63 -3.69
C ASP A 512 -6.98 10.65 -4.38
N SER A 513 -7.46 9.90 -5.37
CA SER A 513 -6.62 8.91 -6.08
C SER A 513 -5.42 9.53 -6.84
N ARG A 514 -5.44 10.85 -7.06
CA ARG A 514 -4.32 11.58 -7.66
C ARG A 514 -3.22 11.90 -6.66
N ASN A 515 -3.55 11.94 -5.35
CA ASN A 515 -2.59 12.27 -4.30
C ASN A 515 -1.52 11.17 -4.19
N PRO A 516 -0.24 11.50 -4.45
CA PRO A 516 0.85 10.53 -4.43
C PRO A 516 1.01 9.78 -3.11
N ALA A 517 0.58 10.39 -1.99
CA ALA A 517 0.67 9.75 -0.67
C ALA A 517 -0.18 8.47 -0.55
N TYR A 518 -1.23 8.35 -1.36
CA TYR A 518 -2.15 7.20 -1.37
C TYR A 518 -1.89 6.23 -2.52
N LYS A 519 -0.95 6.55 -3.41
CA LYS A 519 -0.46 5.61 -4.43
C LYS A 519 0.43 4.57 -3.79
N ILE A 520 0.64 3.46 -4.48
CA ILE A 520 1.54 2.38 -4.04
C ILE A 520 2.88 2.98 -3.58
N ASN A 521 3.32 2.60 -2.38
CA ASN A 521 4.53 3.11 -1.71
C ASN A 521 4.45 4.57 -1.22
N GLY A 522 3.31 5.23 -1.29
CA GLY A 522 3.09 6.51 -0.62
C GLY A 522 3.00 6.36 0.90
N ALA A 523 3.24 7.44 1.64
CA ALA A 523 3.27 7.38 3.10
C ALA A 523 1.93 6.96 3.71
N ALA A 524 0.81 7.51 3.22
CA ALA A 524 -0.53 7.16 3.67
C ALA A 524 -0.92 5.73 3.25
N ASP A 525 -0.53 5.29 2.04
CA ASP A 525 -0.71 3.93 1.57
C ASP A 525 0.02 2.94 2.49
N ALA A 526 1.28 3.21 2.82
CA ALA A 526 2.06 2.36 3.73
C ALA A 526 1.43 2.25 5.13
N GLN A 527 0.89 3.36 5.68
CA GLN A 527 0.19 3.34 6.96
C GLN A 527 -1.08 2.47 6.90
N LEU A 528 -1.91 2.65 5.87
CA LEU A 528 -3.15 1.88 5.69
C LEU A 528 -2.86 0.39 5.50
N ARG A 529 -1.94 0.05 4.61
CA ARG A 529 -1.55 -1.34 4.39
C ARG A 529 -1.05 -1.97 5.68
N ARG A 530 -0.07 -1.34 6.33
CA ARG A 530 0.49 -1.86 7.60
C ARG A 530 -0.59 -2.12 8.63
N THR A 531 -1.58 -1.24 8.74
CA THR A 531 -2.69 -1.41 9.69
C THR A 531 -3.65 -2.51 9.26
N ALA A 532 -4.01 -2.55 7.97
CA ALA A 532 -4.89 -3.58 7.42
C ALA A 532 -4.27 -4.98 7.55
N LEU A 533 -2.95 -5.09 7.42
CA LEU A 533 -2.18 -6.31 7.55
C LEU A 533 -2.17 -6.87 8.97
N ALA A 534 -2.04 -5.97 9.94
CA ALA A 534 -2.10 -6.34 11.34
C ALA A 534 -3.54 -6.64 11.78
N CYS A 535 -4.55 -6.24 11.00
CA CYS A 535 -5.95 -6.45 11.36
C CYS A 535 -6.37 -7.90 11.15
N ARG A 536 -6.82 -8.57 12.23
CA ARG A 536 -7.28 -9.97 12.21
C ARG A 536 -8.63 -10.16 11.54
N VAL A 537 -9.38 -9.07 11.36
CA VAL A 537 -10.74 -9.10 10.81
C VAL A 537 -10.75 -8.55 9.39
N PRO A 538 -10.86 -9.41 8.37
CA PRO A 538 -10.83 -8.98 6.96
C PRO A 538 -11.97 -8.02 6.61
N GLY A 539 -11.63 -6.89 5.98
CA GLY A 539 -12.61 -5.91 5.52
C GLY A 539 -13.11 -4.93 6.59
N LEU A 540 -12.50 -4.92 7.78
CA LEU A 540 -12.74 -3.92 8.81
C LEU A 540 -12.13 -2.55 8.44
N ILE A 541 -11.08 -2.55 7.62
CA ILE A 541 -10.44 -1.37 7.05
C ILE A 541 -10.71 -1.37 5.56
N ARG A 542 -11.34 -0.30 5.05
CA ARG A 542 -11.66 -0.15 3.63
C ARG A 542 -11.12 1.17 3.10
N ARG A 543 -10.71 1.15 1.84
CA ARG A 543 -10.21 2.33 1.12
C ARG A 543 -11.15 2.63 -0.04
N VAL A 544 -11.40 3.92 -0.28
CA VAL A 544 -12.18 4.37 -1.41
C VAL A 544 -11.72 5.76 -1.84
N SER A 545 -11.69 6.03 -3.13
CA SER A 545 -11.34 7.36 -3.62
C SER A 545 -12.57 8.25 -3.79
N TRP A 546 -12.38 9.58 -3.71
CA TRP A 546 -13.41 10.54 -4.06
C TRP A 546 -13.98 10.28 -5.45
N GLN A 547 -13.12 9.90 -6.40
CA GLN A 547 -13.50 9.55 -7.77
C GLN A 547 -14.47 8.37 -7.83
N GLN A 548 -14.28 7.34 -6.99
CA GLN A 548 -15.20 6.20 -6.89
C GLN A 548 -16.53 6.61 -6.26
N ILE A 549 -16.51 7.47 -5.23
CA ILE A 549 -17.73 7.95 -4.57
C ILE A 549 -18.58 8.76 -5.54
N VAL A 550 -17.99 9.75 -6.23
CA VAL A 550 -18.79 10.60 -7.12
C VAL A 550 -19.23 9.88 -8.40
N ARG A 551 -18.59 8.78 -8.76
CA ARG A 551 -18.98 7.99 -9.94
C ARG A 551 -20.41 7.44 -9.83
N VAL A 552 -20.91 7.14 -8.64
CA VAL A 552 -22.29 6.66 -8.46
C VAL A 552 -23.34 7.76 -8.67
N CYS A 553 -22.92 9.02 -8.79
CA CYS A 553 -23.80 10.13 -9.15
C CYS A 553 -24.12 10.16 -10.65
N VAL A 554 -23.40 9.39 -11.49
CA VAL A 554 -23.68 9.29 -12.93
C VAL A 554 -25.06 8.70 -13.14
N GLY A 555 -25.89 9.41 -13.89
CA GLY A 555 -27.28 9.01 -14.14
C GLY A 555 -28.29 9.44 -13.07
N SER A 556 -27.82 10.05 -11.96
CA SER A 556 -28.72 10.67 -10.97
C SER A 556 -28.98 12.14 -11.31
N SER A 557 -30.20 12.49 -11.68
CA SER A 557 -30.60 13.87 -11.97
C SER A 557 -30.38 14.81 -10.77
N ASP A 558 -30.57 14.27 -9.57
CA ASP A 558 -30.51 15.06 -8.31
C ASP A 558 -29.07 15.38 -7.90
N LEU A 559 -28.08 14.60 -8.39
CA LEU A 559 -26.67 14.72 -8.06
C LEU A 559 -25.76 15.08 -9.24
N ALA A 560 -26.31 15.25 -10.45
CA ALA A 560 -25.52 15.60 -11.65
C ALA A 560 -24.70 16.88 -11.47
N TRP A 561 -25.23 17.88 -10.77
CA TRP A 561 -24.55 19.13 -10.46
C TRP A 561 -23.25 18.92 -9.65
N LEU A 562 -23.22 17.89 -8.78
CA LEU A 562 -22.06 17.62 -7.93
C LEU A 562 -20.85 17.17 -8.77
N LEU A 563 -21.09 16.40 -9.83
CA LEU A 563 -20.02 15.97 -10.75
C LEU A 563 -19.32 17.16 -11.38
N GLN A 564 -20.10 18.13 -11.88
CA GLN A 564 -19.57 19.35 -12.46
C GLN A 564 -18.84 20.20 -11.40
N ALA A 565 -19.47 20.41 -10.24
CA ALA A 565 -18.92 21.27 -9.19
C ALA A 565 -17.59 20.76 -8.61
N ILE A 566 -17.47 19.43 -8.43
CA ILE A 566 -16.24 18.83 -7.90
C ILE A 566 -15.10 18.84 -8.94
N GLU A 567 -15.44 18.68 -10.22
CA GLU A 567 -14.47 18.81 -11.31
C GLU A 567 -13.98 20.25 -11.44
N GLU A 568 -14.88 21.22 -11.51
CA GLU A 568 -14.53 22.64 -11.62
C GLU A 568 -13.70 23.14 -10.46
N LYS A 569 -14.06 22.78 -9.24
CA LYS A 569 -13.40 23.28 -8.03
C LYS A 569 -12.11 22.51 -7.69
N HIS A 570 -12.14 21.20 -7.77
CA HIS A 570 -11.06 20.33 -7.29
C HIS A 570 -10.36 19.54 -8.39
N GLY A 571 -10.86 19.61 -9.64
CA GLY A 571 -10.33 18.83 -10.76
C GLY A 571 -10.52 17.31 -10.57
N ILE A 572 -11.47 16.90 -9.74
CA ILE A 572 -11.80 15.49 -9.54
C ILE A 572 -12.73 15.06 -10.66
N CYS A 573 -12.15 14.44 -11.70
CA CYS A 573 -12.85 13.93 -12.87
C CYS A 573 -13.15 12.44 -12.72
N LEU A 574 -14.22 12.00 -13.35
CA LEU A 574 -14.43 10.59 -13.65
C LEU A 574 -13.47 10.27 -14.79
N GLY A 575 -12.32 9.67 -14.53
CA GLY A 575 -11.41 9.24 -15.60
C GLY A 575 -12.15 8.41 -16.68
N PRO A 576 -11.53 8.29 -17.89
CA PRO A 576 -12.11 7.55 -19.00
C PRO A 576 -12.37 6.10 -18.67
#